data_a35a9727aa7f6f6cef5f90b2e7f72446
#
_entry.id   a35a9727aa7f6f6cef5f90b2e7f72446
#
_cell.length_a   1.000
_cell.length_b   1.000
_cell.length_c   1.000
_cell.angle_alpha   90.00
_cell.angle_beta   90.00
_cell.angle_gamma   90.00
#
_symmetry.space_group_name_H-M   'P 1'
#
loop_
_entity.id
_entity.type
_entity.pdbx_description
1 polymer ?
#
loop_
_entity_poly.entity_id
_entity_poly.type
_entity_poly.pdbx_seq_one_letter_code
_entity_poly.pdbx_strand_id
1 'polypeptide(L)'
;INGEMIPQEDLAEIISEIKPVVEKLSKQGIEPTEFEIITITAFLYFLRQNCDIVVLEVGLGGLLDSTNIIKKSEVSVITSISLDHTNILGDTLLKIAEHKCGIFKEGGNVVGYPQPDFAVERFIKDKAKEKNCKYFPHELSKIRLVREEIDGSTIIYAGCTFKIPLTGKHQLYNFATAVAAINVLKQNGWNVTYKSLIDGISKVKVPARTEIISHSPLTIIDGGHNAEGVDALCNSLIKFCVNKKIIAVFGMMKDKDYSYAVKRLAPLCERIYTTEASNPRTLDAKSLAKEAKQYCKKVRPEPNPEKAYYKALKKAKDD
;
A
#
# COMPACT_ATOMS: atom_id res chain seq x y z
N ILE A 1 9.88 -14.85 -5.36
CA ILE A 1 8.89 -15.78 -5.92
C ILE A 1 8.41 -16.69 -4.79
N ASN A 2 7.09 -16.89 -4.66
CA ASN A 2 6.50 -17.75 -3.61
C ASN A 2 6.90 -17.38 -2.17
N GLY A 3 7.14 -16.10 -1.89
CA GLY A 3 7.56 -15.58 -0.60
C GLY A 3 9.09 -15.48 -0.42
N GLU A 4 9.86 -15.98 -1.36
CA GLU A 4 11.32 -15.91 -1.32
C GLU A 4 11.84 -14.73 -2.16
N MET A 5 12.86 -14.07 -1.65
CA MET A 5 13.56 -13.00 -2.36
C MET A 5 14.39 -13.58 -3.50
N ILE A 6 14.67 -12.76 -4.52
CA ILE A 6 15.64 -13.12 -5.55
C ILE A 6 17.02 -13.34 -4.91
N PRO A 7 17.75 -14.44 -5.22
CA PRO A 7 19.13 -14.63 -4.79
C PRO A 7 20.04 -13.51 -5.28
N GLN A 8 21.05 -13.18 -4.49
CA GLN A 8 21.98 -12.08 -4.85
C GLN A 8 22.76 -12.40 -6.13
N GLU A 9 23.09 -13.63 -6.35
CA GLU A 9 23.79 -14.14 -7.53
C GLU A 9 22.93 -13.94 -8.79
N ASP A 10 21.65 -14.35 -8.75
CA ASP A 10 20.71 -14.20 -9.86
C ASP A 10 20.48 -12.71 -10.18
N LEU A 11 20.35 -11.88 -9.14
CA LEU A 11 20.23 -10.43 -9.30
C LEU A 11 21.46 -9.83 -9.98
N ALA A 12 22.67 -10.18 -9.52
CA ALA A 12 23.91 -9.69 -10.07
C ALA A 12 24.12 -10.13 -11.53
N GLU A 13 23.76 -11.38 -11.85
CA GLU A 13 23.83 -11.91 -13.22
C GLU A 13 22.90 -11.13 -14.16
N ILE A 14 21.63 -10.97 -13.79
CA ILE A 14 20.65 -10.24 -14.61
C ILE A 14 21.05 -8.77 -14.78
N ILE A 15 21.50 -8.10 -13.73
CA ILE A 15 21.99 -6.71 -13.82
C ILE A 15 23.21 -6.63 -14.76
N SER A 16 24.12 -7.59 -14.71
CA SER A 16 25.29 -7.65 -15.60
C SER A 16 24.89 -7.85 -17.06
N GLU A 17 23.82 -8.61 -17.32
CA GLU A 17 23.28 -8.82 -18.68
C GLU A 17 22.63 -7.55 -19.25
N ILE A 18 21.85 -6.81 -18.44
CA ILE A 18 21.18 -5.60 -18.93
C ILE A 18 22.11 -4.38 -19.00
N LYS A 19 23.22 -4.36 -18.24
CA LYS A 19 24.16 -3.23 -18.17
C LYS A 19 24.63 -2.72 -19.54
N PRO A 20 25.07 -3.56 -20.51
CA PRO A 20 25.50 -3.08 -21.83
C PRO A 20 24.38 -2.36 -22.59
N VAL A 21 23.10 -2.77 -22.38
CA VAL A 21 21.96 -2.12 -23.03
C VAL A 21 21.72 -0.75 -22.39
N VAL A 22 21.80 -0.64 -21.07
CA VAL A 22 21.68 0.63 -20.34
C VAL A 22 22.79 1.59 -20.79
N GLU A 23 24.04 1.15 -20.82
CA GLU A 23 25.18 1.96 -21.28
C GLU A 23 25.02 2.42 -22.72
N LYS A 24 24.46 1.59 -23.61
CA LYS A 24 24.15 1.96 -25.00
C LYS A 24 23.07 3.05 -25.07
N LEU A 25 22.00 2.94 -24.25
CA LEU A 25 20.96 3.94 -24.19
C LEU A 25 21.49 5.27 -23.63
N SER A 26 22.31 5.24 -22.57
CA SER A 26 22.94 6.45 -22.00
C SER A 26 23.79 7.18 -23.02
N LYS A 27 24.55 6.46 -23.88
CA LYS A 27 25.30 7.07 -25.00
C LYS A 27 24.41 7.76 -26.03
N GLN A 28 23.12 7.41 -26.08
CA GLN A 28 22.12 8.04 -26.96
C GLN A 28 21.36 9.17 -26.25
N GLY A 29 21.73 9.50 -24.99
CA GLY A 29 21.06 10.51 -24.19
C GLY A 29 19.76 10.02 -23.53
N ILE A 30 19.54 8.69 -23.48
CA ILE A 30 18.41 8.07 -22.80
C ILE A 30 18.92 7.48 -21.50
N GLU A 31 18.48 8.03 -20.38
CA GLU A 31 18.88 7.57 -19.04
C GLU A 31 17.74 6.76 -18.40
N PRO A 32 17.79 5.42 -18.41
CA PRO A 32 16.81 4.59 -17.74
C PRO A 32 16.79 4.86 -16.23
N THR A 33 15.61 4.99 -15.67
CA THR A 33 15.44 5.16 -14.23
C THR A 33 15.75 3.87 -13.46
N GLU A 34 16.07 3.99 -12.19
CA GLU A 34 16.26 2.84 -11.30
C GLU A 34 15.02 1.91 -11.31
N PHE A 35 13.81 2.47 -11.32
CA PHE A 35 12.58 1.69 -11.35
C PHE A 35 12.41 0.91 -12.66
N GLU A 36 12.79 1.47 -13.81
CA GLU A 36 12.78 0.76 -15.09
C GLU A 36 13.80 -0.40 -15.09
N ILE A 37 15.00 -0.18 -14.53
CA ILE A 37 16.03 -1.22 -14.41
C ILE A 37 15.54 -2.35 -13.51
N ILE A 38 14.96 -2.05 -12.35
CA ILE A 38 14.40 -3.05 -11.42
C ILE A 38 13.23 -3.79 -12.07
N THR A 39 12.37 -3.11 -12.81
CA THR A 39 11.22 -3.72 -13.48
C THR A 39 11.66 -4.74 -14.53
N ILE A 40 12.61 -4.39 -15.41
CA ILE A 40 13.09 -5.35 -16.40
C ILE A 40 13.86 -6.51 -15.76
N THR A 41 14.61 -6.24 -14.70
CA THR A 41 15.27 -7.28 -13.90
C THR A 41 14.26 -8.29 -13.36
N ALA A 42 13.15 -7.80 -12.79
CA ALA A 42 12.08 -8.65 -12.29
C ALA A 42 11.43 -9.49 -13.41
N PHE A 43 11.15 -8.90 -14.58
CA PHE A 43 10.59 -9.64 -15.71
C PHE A 43 11.53 -10.73 -16.22
N LEU A 44 12.82 -10.45 -16.34
CA LEU A 44 13.81 -11.47 -16.74
C LEU A 44 13.91 -12.59 -15.72
N TYR A 45 13.88 -12.24 -14.42
CA TYR A 45 13.90 -13.24 -13.34
C TYR A 45 12.65 -14.13 -13.37
N PHE A 46 11.44 -13.56 -13.50
CA PHE A 46 10.21 -14.32 -13.60
C PHE A 46 10.18 -15.25 -14.82
N LEU A 47 10.70 -14.77 -15.95
CA LEU A 47 10.82 -15.57 -17.17
C LEU A 47 11.77 -16.77 -16.98
N ARG A 48 12.94 -16.55 -16.37
CA ARG A 48 13.94 -17.61 -16.10
C ARG A 48 13.41 -18.66 -15.13
N GLN A 49 12.61 -18.22 -14.17
CA GLN A 49 12.01 -19.12 -13.16
C GLN A 49 10.70 -19.77 -13.65
N ASN A 50 10.29 -19.54 -14.91
CA ASN A 50 9.06 -20.09 -15.50
C ASN A 50 7.83 -19.87 -14.60
N CYS A 51 7.64 -18.64 -14.09
CA CYS A 51 6.51 -18.33 -13.24
C CYS A 51 5.18 -18.52 -13.98
N ASP A 52 4.25 -19.28 -13.40
CA ASP A 52 2.92 -19.52 -13.98
C ASP A 52 2.07 -18.25 -14.00
N ILE A 53 2.19 -17.42 -12.94
CA ILE A 53 1.47 -16.15 -12.77
C ILE A 53 2.35 -15.14 -12.05
N VAL A 54 2.22 -13.89 -12.44
CA VAL A 54 2.93 -12.76 -11.81
C VAL A 54 1.92 -11.73 -11.32
N VAL A 55 2.10 -11.27 -10.08
CA VAL A 55 1.34 -10.17 -9.52
C VAL A 55 2.20 -8.91 -9.63
N LEU A 56 1.77 -7.95 -10.48
CA LEU A 56 2.48 -6.70 -10.73
C LEU A 56 1.81 -5.56 -9.95
N GLU A 57 2.55 -4.93 -9.07
CA GLU A 57 2.16 -3.67 -8.46
C GLU A 57 2.69 -2.50 -9.29
N VAL A 58 1.81 -1.58 -9.67
CA VAL A 58 2.16 -0.34 -10.38
C VAL A 58 2.95 0.56 -9.44
N GLY A 59 4.08 1.09 -9.90
CA GLY A 59 4.89 2.01 -9.11
C GLY A 59 4.22 3.38 -8.97
N LEU A 60 3.75 3.96 -10.10
CA LEU A 60 3.11 5.27 -10.11
C LEU A 60 2.09 5.40 -11.24
N GLY A 61 0.88 5.82 -10.91
CA GLY A 61 -0.18 6.08 -11.89
C GLY A 61 -0.70 4.81 -12.54
N GLY A 62 -0.14 4.41 -13.66
CA GLY A 62 -0.48 3.21 -14.42
C GLY A 62 -0.18 3.33 -15.90
N LEU A 63 -0.73 4.34 -16.57
CA LEU A 63 -0.62 4.52 -18.04
C LEU A 63 0.83 4.48 -18.55
N LEU A 64 1.71 5.21 -17.89
CA LEU A 64 3.13 5.37 -18.27
C LEU A 64 4.08 4.58 -17.35
N ASP A 65 3.53 3.73 -16.48
CA ASP A 65 4.34 2.94 -15.58
C ASP A 65 5.12 1.85 -16.31
N SER A 66 6.35 1.57 -15.89
CA SER A 66 7.23 0.56 -16.51
C SER A 66 6.59 -0.82 -16.51
N THR A 67 5.79 -1.15 -15.48
CA THR A 67 5.08 -2.43 -15.39
C THR A 67 3.98 -2.58 -16.46
N ASN A 68 3.53 -1.47 -17.05
CA ASN A 68 2.45 -1.45 -18.03
C ASN A 68 2.88 -1.87 -19.45
N ILE A 69 4.15 -2.20 -19.67
CA ILE A 69 4.68 -2.69 -20.95
C ILE A 69 4.04 -4.01 -21.40
N ILE A 70 3.48 -4.78 -20.49
CA ILE A 70 2.81 -6.04 -20.77
C ILE A 70 1.63 -5.84 -21.72
N LYS A 71 1.48 -6.72 -22.69
CA LYS A 71 0.41 -6.65 -23.71
C LYS A 71 -0.92 -7.20 -23.22
N LYS A 72 -0.90 -8.14 -22.28
CA LYS A 72 -2.09 -8.80 -21.71
C LYS A 72 -1.94 -8.92 -20.20
N SER A 73 -3.06 -8.88 -19.50
CA SER A 73 -3.16 -9.24 -18.08
C SER A 73 -4.36 -10.16 -17.89
N GLU A 74 -4.25 -11.13 -16.99
CA GLU A 74 -5.39 -11.98 -16.59
C GLU A 74 -6.50 -11.14 -15.96
N VAL A 75 -6.09 -10.17 -15.12
CA VAL A 75 -7.00 -9.23 -14.49
C VAL A 75 -6.25 -7.92 -14.17
N SER A 76 -6.85 -6.79 -14.50
CA SER A 76 -6.41 -5.47 -14.06
C SER A 76 -7.24 -5.07 -12.85
N VAL A 77 -6.57 -4.68 -11.75
CA VAL A 77 -7.23 -4.31 -10.50
C VAL A 77 -7.02 -2.83 -10.22
N ILE A 78 -8.09 -2.09 -10.01
CA ILE A 78 -8.03 -0.71 -9.50
C ILE A 78 -8.37 -0.74 -8.02
N THR A 79 -7.44 -0.26 -7.20
CA THR A 79 -7.62 -0.06 -5.76
C THR A 79 -8.28 1.30 -5.45
N SER A 80 -8.27 1.76 -4.19
CA SER A 80 -8.81 3.08 -3.84
C SER A 80 -8.12 4.20 -4.63
N ILE A 81 -8.90 5.21 -5.01
CA ILE A 81 -8.40 6.42 -5.65
C ILE A 81 -8.53 7.58 -4.67
N SER A 82 -7.40 8.17 -4.33
CA SER A 82 -7.28 9.33 -3.46
C SER A 82 -6.29 10.33 -4.05
N LEU A 83 -6.29 11.55 -3.53
CA LEU A 83 -5.32 12.57 -3.93
C LEU A 83 -3.94 12.18 -3.39
N ASP A 84 -3.07 11.78 -4.28
CA ASP A 84 -1.64 11.57 -4.04
C ASP A 84 -0.87 11.81 -5.33
N HIS A 85 0.41 12.17 -5.23
CA HIS A 85 1.26 12.48 -6.38
C HIS A 85 0.64 13.51 -7.35
N THR A 86 -0.09 14.50 -6.83
CA THR A 86 -0.88 15.46 -7.60
C THR A 86 -0.05 16.28 -8.61
N ASN A 87 1.24 16.48 -8.34
CA ASN A 87 2.16 17.15 -9.26
C ASN A 87 2.43 16.35 -10.54
N ILE A 88 2.16 15.04 -10.55
CA ILE A 88 2.42 14.13 -11.69
C ILE A 88 1.11 13.62 -12.28
N LEU A 89 0.19 13.18 -11.43
CA LEU A 89 -1.06 12.51 -11.84
C LEU A 89 -2.23 13.48 -12.00
N GLY A 90 -2.06 14.76 -11.60
CA GLY A 90 -3.10 15.76 -11.63
C GLY A 90 -3.81 15.95 -10.29
N ASP A 91 -4.52 17.05 -10.20
CA ASP A 91 -5.08 17.65 -8.99
C ASP A 91 -6.54 17.24 -8.70
N THR A 92 -7.08 16.29 -9.48
CA THR A 92 -8.43 15.77 -9.29
C THR A 92 -8.45 14.24 -9.26
N LEU A 93 -9.43 13.66 -8.55
CA LEU A 93 -9.61 12.20 -8.50
C LEU A 93 -9.82 11.59 -9.88
N LEU A 94 -10.51 12.29 -10.80
CA LEU A 94 -10.75 11.80 -12.16
C LEU A 94 -9.46 11.76 -13.00
N LYS A 95 -8.58 12.76 -12.89
CA LYS A 95 -7.26 12.73 -13.55
C LYS A 95 -6.41 11.57 -13.06
N ILE A 96 -6.39 11.34 -11.74
CA ILE A 96 -5.68 10.21 -11.14
C ILE A 96 -6.29 8.87 -11.61
N ALA A 97 -7.63 8.80 -11.66
CA ALA A 97 -8.34 7.62 -12.17
C ALA A 97 -7.99 7.33 -13.62
N GLU A 98 -7.87 8.35 -14.47
CA GLU A 98 -7.50 8.21 -15.88
C GLU A 98 -6.11 7.57 -16.03
N HIS A 99 -5.10 8.08 -15.30
CA HIS A 99 -3.76 7.48 -15.28
C HIS A 99 -3.79 6.02 -14.82
N LYS A 100 -4.58 5.71 -13.76
CA LYS A 100 -4.67 4.34 -13.24
C LYS A 100 -5.40 3.40 -14.20
N CYS A 101 -6.46 3.85 -14.85
CA CYS A 101 -7.18 3.07 -15.86
C CYS A 101 -6.33 2.77 -17.12
N GLY A 102 -5.21 3.47 -17.30
CA GLY A 102 -4.25 3.18 -18.37
C GLY A 102 -3.66 1.76 -18.37
N ILE A 103 -3.81 1.00 -17.28
CA ILE A 103 -3.41 -0.41 -17.23
C ILE A 103 -4.41 -1.37 -17.90
N PHE A 104 -5.60 -0.89 -18.29
CA PHE A 104 -6.59 -1.75 -18.93
C PHE A 104 -6.12 -2.20 -20.31
N LYS A 105 -6.19 -3.50 -20.56
CA LYS A 105 -5.83 -4.12 -21.84
C LYS A 105 -7.11 -4.41 -22.62
N GLU A 106 -7.05 -4.19 -23.91
CA GLU A 106 -8.21 -4.39 -24.80
C GLU A 106 -8.86 -5.77 -24.61
N GLY A 107 -10.17 -5.79 -24.38
CA GLY A 107 -10.92 -7.03 -24.16
C GLY A 107 -10.60 -7.76 -22.85
N GLY A 108 -9.83 -7.13 -21.94
CA GLY A 108 -9.38 -7.74 -20.69
C GLY A 108 -10.44 -7.77 -19.59
N ASN A 109 -10.03 -8.24 -18.42
CA ASN A 109 -10.87 -8.25 -17.21
C ASN A 109 -10.43 -7.13 -16.26
N VAL A 110 -11.39 -6.40 -15.70
CA VAL A 110 -11.15 -5.32 -14.75
C VAL A 110 -11.91 -5.59 -13.47
N VAL A 111 -11.22 -5.50 -12.33
CA VAL A 111 -11.83 -5.57 -11.00
C VAL A 111 -11.75 -4.20 -10.34
N GLY A 112 -12.89 -3.72 -9.85
CA GLY A 112 -12.99 -2.44 -9.15
C GLY A 112 -13.02 -2.57 -7.63
N TYR A 113 -12.38 -1.62 -6.96
CA TYR A 113 -12.44 -1.39 -5.52
C TYR A 113 -13.69 -0.56 -5.16
N PRO A 114 -14.25 -0.68 -3.94
CA PRO A 114 -15.35 0.18 -3.50
C PRO A 114 -14.89 1.64 -3.41
N GLN A 115 -15.14 2.43 -4.44
CA GLN A 115 -14.74 3.84 -4.45
C GLN A 115 -15.65 4.67 -3.55
N PRO A 116 -15.10 5.58 -2.72
CA PRO A 116 -15.91 6.51 -1.93
C PRO A 116 -16.70 7.50 -2.80
N ASP A 117 -16.13 7.88 -3.95
CA ASP A 117 -16.73 8.83 -4.89
C ASP A 117 -17.39 8.06 -6.05
N PHE A 118 -18.69 8.24 -6.19
CA PHE A 118 -19.49 7.62 -7.26
C PHE A 118 -19.07 8.05 -8.67
N ALA A 119 -18.60 9.30 -8.83
CA ALA A 119 -18.14 9.79 -10.13
C ALA A 119 -16.87 9.05 -10.58
N VAL A 120 -15.97 8.75 -9.63
CA VAL A 120 -14.76 7.96 -9.87
C VAL A 120 -15.12 6.52 -10.24
N GLU A 121 -16.05 5.91 -9.51
CA GLU A 121 -16.49 4.54 -9.82
C GLU A 121 -17.12 4.45 -11.22
N ARG A 122 -17.96 5.41 -11.56
CA ARG A 122 -18.57 5.51 -12.90
C ARG A 122 -17.51 5.68 -13.98
N PHE A 123 -16.55 6.57 -13.76
CA PHE A 123 -15.45 6.82 -14.69
C PHE A 123 -14.64 5.54 -14.98
N ILE A 124 -14.29 4.77 -13.94
CA ILE A 124 -13.58 3.49 -14.09
C ILE A 124 -14.39 2.50 -14.96
N LYS A 125 -15.71 2.40 -14.73
CA LYS A 125 -16.60 1.54 -15.51
C LYS A 125 -16.69 1.98 -16.97
N ASP A 126 -16.77 3.28 -17.22
CA ASP A 126 -16.83 3.85 -18.57
C ASP A 126 -15.49 3.59 -19.30
N LYS A 127 -14.34 3.76 -18.64
CA LYS A 127 -13.02 3.43 -19.19
C LYS A 127 -12.85 1.92 -19.48
N ALA A 128 -13.38 1.06 -18.63
CA ALA A 128 -13.40 -0.38 -18.90
C ALA A 128 -14.23 -0.70 -20.14
N LYS A 129 -15.39 -0.07 -20.29
CA LYS A 129 -16.26 -0.22 -21.49
C LYS A 129 -15.58 0.31 -22.76
N GLU A 130 -14.92 1.47 -22.72
CA GLU A 130 -14.15 2.03 -23.85
C GLU A 130 -13.09 1.05 -24.38
N LYS A 131 -12.52 0.23 -23.51
CA LYS A 131 -11.51 -0.80 -23.81
C LYS A 131 -12.13 -2.20 -24.05
N ASN A 132 -13.43 -2.28 -24.23
CA ASN A 132 -14.15 -3.56 -24.37
C ASN A 132 -13.85 -4.56 -23.22
N CYS A 133 -13.45 -4.07 -22.04
CA CYS A 133 -13.15 -4.89 -20.89
C CYS A 133 -14.42 -5.39 -20.19
N LYS A 134 -14.34 -6.58 -19.64
CA LYS A 134 -15.36 -7.09 -18.72
C LYS A 134 -15.10 -6.55 -17.33
N TYR A 135 -16.03 -5.76 -16.80
CA TYR A 135 -15.93 -5.19 -15.45
C TYR A 135 -16.57 -6.12 -14.41
N PHE A 136 -15.83 -6.38 -13.33
CA PHE A 136 -16.26 -7.16 -12.19
C PHE A 136 -16.26 -6.26 -10.94
N PRO A 137 -17.39 -6.13 -10.24
CA PRO A 137 -17.44 -5.39 -9.01
C PRO A 137 -16.74 -6.16 -7.88
N HIS A 138 -16.35 -5.43 -6.85
CA HIS A 138 -15.85 -6.02 -5.60
C HIS A 138 -16.90 -6.91 -4.91
N GLU A 139 -16.46 -7.82 -4.05
CA GLU A 139 -17.31 -8.79 -3.35
C GLU A 139 -17.77 -8.33 -1.94
N LEU A 140 -17.72 -7.02 -1.65
CA LEU A 140 -17.93 -6.48 -0.30
C LEU A 140 -19.30 -6.85 0.30
N SER A 141 -20.36 -6.83 -0.50
CA SER A 141 -21.72 -7.18 -0.07
C SER A 141 -21.88 -8.63 0.39
N LYS A 142 -20.95 -9.51 0.02
CA LYS A 142 -20.92 -10.93 0.38
C LYS A 142 -20.10 -11.21 1.64
N ILE A 143 -19.51 -10.19 2.25
CA ILE A 143 -18.63 -10.30 3.41
C ILE A 143 -19.40 -9.93 4.66
N ARG A 144 -19.35 -10.80 5.66
CA ARG A 144 -19.85 -10.53 7.00
C ARG A 144 -18.68 -10.43 7.98
N LEU A 145 -18.47 -9.27 8.57
CA LEU A 145 -17.52 -9.07 9.65
C LEU A 145 -18.06 -9.77 10.91
N VAL A 146 -17.26 -10.64 11.49
CA VAL A 146 -17.59 -11.36 12.74
C VAL A 146 -16.91 -10.69 13.93
N ARG A 147 -15.62 -10.40 13.81
CA ARG A 147 -14.79 -9.80 14.87
C ARG A 147 -13.69 -8.96 14.23
N GLU A 148 -13.36 -7.86 14.88
CA GLU A 148 -12.24 -7.01 14.50
C GLU A 148 -11.42 -6.66 15.75
N GLU A 149 -10.12 -6.91 15.68
CA GLU A 149 -9.13 -6.69 16.72
C GLU A 149 -7.97 -5.85 16.14
N ILE A 150 -7.08 -5.39 17.01
CA ILE A 150 -5.96 -4.56 16.58
C ILE A 150 -4.97 -5.31 15.68
N ASP A 151 -4.90 -6.63 15.80
CA ASP A 151 -4.02 -7.54 15.05
C ASP A 151 -4.72 -8.25 13.88
N GLY A 152 -5.99 -7.91 13.62
CA GLY A 152 -6.70 -8.45 12.47
C GLY A 152 -8.20 -8.52 12.57
N SER A 153 -8.80 -9.17 11.57
CA SER A 153 -10.25 -9.32 11.45
C SER A 153 -10.64 -10.76 11.16
N THR A 154 -11.75 -11.19 11.71
CA THR A 154 -12.41 -12.46 11.35
C THR A 154 -13.66 -12.15 10.55
N ILE A 155 -13.79 -12.75 9.38
CA ILE A 155 -14.92 -12.53 8.47
C ILE A 155 -15.49 -13.86 8.00
N ILE A 156 -16.73 -13.83 7.52
CA ILE A 156 -17.35 -14.92 6.76
C ILE A 156 -17.56 -14.45 5.32
N TYR A 157 -17.08 -15.23 4.36
CA TYR A 157 -17.29 -15.07 2.93
C TYR A 157 -17.56 -16.43 2.29
N ALA A 158 -18.63 -16.54 1.48
CA ALA A 158 -19.05 -17.79 0.81
C ALA A 158 -19.15 -19.00 1.75
N GLY A 159 -19.65 -18.79 2.98
CA GLY A 159 -19.80 -19.83 4.01
C GLY A 159 -18.51 -20.24 4.72
N CYS A 160 -17.35 -19.73 4.30
CA CYS A 160 -16.06 -20.01 4.93
C CYS A 160 -15.62 -18.88 5.86
N THR A 161 -14.93 -19.23 6.94
CA THR A 161 -14.32 -18.26 7.87
C THR A 161 -12.91 -17.94 7.45
N PHE A 162 -12.59 -16.64 7.38
CA PHE A 162 -11.27 -16.12 7.07
C PHE A 162 -10.74 -15.31 8.26
N LYS A 163 -9.49 -15.53 8.60
CA LYS A 163 -8.72 -14.66 9.49
C LYS A 163 -7.79 -13.79 8.65
N ILE A 164 -8.05 -12.49 8.65
CA ILE A 164 -7.23 -11.49 7.95
C ILE A 164 -6.29 -10.89 8.99
N PRO A 165 -4.96 -11.10 8.91
CA PRO A 165 -4.02 -10.58 9.91
C PRO A 165 -3.68 -9.10 9.67
N LEU A 166 -4.67 -8.32 9.27
CA LEU A 166 -4.60 -6.89 9.01
C LEU A 166 -5.84 -6.23 9.58
N THR A 167 -5.68 -5.07 10.20
CA THR A 167 -6.78 -4.36 10.85
C THR A 167 -7.22 -3.13 10.06
N GLY A 168 -8.49 -2.74 10.27
CA GLY A 168 -9.10 -1.56 9.68
C GLY A 168 -10.10 -1.88 8.56
N LYS A 169 -11.11 -1.02 8.47
CA LYS A 169 -12.22 -1.17 7.50
C LYS A 169 -11.72 -1.30 6.05
N HIS A 170 -10.66 -0.57 5.70
CA HIS A 170 -10.05 -0.63 4.36
C HIS A 170 -9.51 -2.02 4.01
N GLN A 171 -9.12 -2.82 5.00
CA GLN A 171 -8.64 -4.19 4.75
C GLN A 171 -9.78 -5.14 4.35
N LEU A 172 -11.01 -4.87 4.80
CA LEU A 172 -12.19 -5.58 4.30
C LEU A 172 -12.45 -5.26 2.83
N TYR A 173 -12.21 -4.02 2.42
CA TYR A 173 -12.34 -3.60 1.03
C TYR A 173 -11.23 -4.19 0.17
N ASN A 174 -10.00 -4.23 0.67
CA ASN A 174 -8.87 -4.91 0.02
C ASN A 174 -9.17 -6.41 -0.16
N PHE A 175 -9.67 -7.08 0.88
CA PHE A 175 -10.09 -8.48 0.79
C PHE A 175 -11.19 -8.66 -0.26
N ALA A 176 -12.23 -7.82 -0.26
CA ALA A 176 -13.33 -7.87 -1.21
C ALA A 176 -12.86 -7.76 -2.67
N THR A 177 -11.88 -6.89 -2.88
CA THR A 177 -11.27 -6.67 -4.21
C THR A 177 -10.37 -7.85 -4.60
N ALA A 178 -9.56 -8.35 -3.67
CA ALA A 178 -8.67 -9.49 -3.91
C ALA A 178 -9.46 -10.77 -4.26
N VAL A 179 -10.53 -11.06 -3.51
CA VAL A 179 -11.35 -12.26 -3.83
C VAL A 179 -12.12 -12.10 -5.14
N ALA A 180 -12.52 -10.88 -5.52
CA ALA A 180 -13.10 -10.62 -6.83
C ALA A 180 -12.08 -10.92 -7.95
N ALA A 181 -10.83 -10.49 -7.80
CA ALA A 181 -9.75 -10.80 -8.74
C ALA A 181 -9.50 -12.32 -8.83
N ILE A 182 -9.45 -13.00 -7.70
CA ILE A 182 -9.30 -14.47 -7.65
C ILE A 182 -10.48 -15.19 -8.31
N ASN A 183 -11.70 -14.70 -8.15
CA ASN A 183 -12.87 -15.27 -8.83
C ASN A 183 -12.77 -15.10 -10.35
N VAL A 184 -12.20 -14.01 -10.84
CA VAL A 184 -11.90 -13.84 -12.27
C VAL A 184 -10.85 -14.86 -12.73
N LEU A 185 -9.77 -15.05 -11.98
CA LEU A 185 -8.77 -16.08 -12.30
C LEU A 185 -9.39 -17.48 -12.36
N LYS A 186 -10.27 -17.83 -11.42
CA LYS A 186 -11.00 -19.11 -11.46
C LYS A 186 -11.87 -19.25 -12.69
N GLN A 187 -12.57 -18.18 -13.12
CA GLN A 187 -13.35 -18.18 -14.37
C GLN A 187 -12.47 -18.35 -15.61
N ASN A 188 -11.22 -17.89 -15.57
CA ASN A 188 -10.22 -18.05 -16.62
C ASN A 188 -9.53 -19.45 -16.57
N GLY A 189 -9.96 -20.35 -15.68
CA GLY A 189 -9.45 -21.73 -15.61
C GLY A 189 -8.33 -21.97 -14.60
N TRP A 190 -7.91 -20.96 -13.82
CA TRP A 190 -6.93 -21.14 -12.78
C TRP A 190 -7.48 -21.96 -11.62
N ASN A 191 -6.73 -22.97 -11.19
CA ASN A 191 -7.14 -23.85 -10.09
C ASN A 191 -6.86 -23.20 -8.72
N VAL A 192 -7.77 -22.36 -8.25
CA VAL A 192 -7.70 -21.75 -6.92
C VAL A 192 -8.80 -22.33 -6.03
N THR A 193 -8.41 -23.10 -5.02
CA THR A 193 -9.34 -23.70 -4.06
C THR A 193 -9.67 -22.75 -2.90
N TYR A 194 -10.79 -22.98 -2.19
CA TYR A 194 -11.06 -22.23 -0.95
C TYR A 194 -10.01 -22.47 0.13
N LYS A 195 -9.44 -23.67 0.18
CA LYS A 195 -8.34 -23.97 1.11
C LYS A 195 -7.13 -23.09 0.82
N SER A 196 -6.67 -23.03 -0.43
CA SER A 196 -5.52 -22.18 -0.81
C SER A 196 -5.80 -20.69 -0.58
N LEU A 197 -7.05 -20.25 -0.76
CA LEU A 197 -7.47 -18.88 -0.46
C LEU A 197 -7.39 -18.59 1.05
N ILE A 198 -7.93 -19.47 1.90
CA ILE A 198 -7.87 -19.33 3.36
C ILE A 198 -6.42 -19.31 3.84
N ASP A 199 -5.60 -20.27 3.37
CA ASP A 199 -4.19 -20.37 3.72
C ASP A 199 -3.39 -19.13 3.28
N GLY A 200 -3.64 -18.64 2.06
CA GLY A 200 -3.00 -17.43 1.54
C GLY A 200 -3.37 -16.18 2.35
N ILE A 201 -4.65 -15.96 2.62
CA ILE A 201 -5.12 -14.80 3.38
C ILE A 201 -4.58 -14.81 4.82
N SER A 202 -4.52 -15.98 5.47
CA SER A 202 -4.02 -16.10 6.85
C SER A 202 -2.53 -15.78 6.99
N LYS A 203 -1.78 -15.83 5.89
CA LYS A 203 -0.33 -15.58 5.84
C LYS A 203 0.04 -14.18 5.34
N VAL A 204 -0.95 -13.36 4.99
CA VAL A 204 -0.69 -12.00 4.47
C VAL A 204 0.06 -11.19 5.50
N LYS A 205 1.18 -10.60 5.08
CA LYS A 205 1.94 -9.63 5.85
C LYS A 205 2.20 -8.42 4.96
N VAL A 206 1.85 -7.25 5.46
CA VAL A 206 2.15 -5.98 4.79
C VAL A 206 2.89 -5.11 5.80
N PRO A 207 4.21 -5.01 5.68
CA PRO A 207 5.02 -4.24 6.62
C PRO A 207 4.52 -2.80 6.76
N ALA A 208 4.58 -2.28 7.97
CA ALA A 208 4.16 -0.92 8.29
C ALA A 208 2.72 -0.56 7.86
N ARG A 209 1.77 -1.50 8.02
CA ARG A 209 0.33 -1.25 7.90
C ARG A 209 -0.36 -1.65 9.20
N THR A 210 -0.34 -0.75 10.19
CA THR A 210 -0.78 -0.98 11.57
C THR A 210 -0.15 -2.27 12.13
N GLU A 211 1.13 -2.47 11.82
CA GLU A 211 1.87 -3.68 12.16
C GLU A 211 2.27 -3.69 13.63
N ILE A 212 1.89 -4.74 14.36
CA ILE A 212 2.30 -4.93 15.75
C ILE A 212 3.67 -5.60 15.77
N ILE A 213 4.68 -4.90 16.28
CA ILE A 213 6.05 -5.41 16.43
C ILE A 213 6.38 -5.86 17.85
N SER A 214 5.56 -5.48 18.83
CA SER A 214 5.66 -5.91 20.23
C SER A 214 4.31 -5.78 20.92
N HIS A 215 4.02 -6.69 21.84
CA HIS A 215 2.83 -6.65 22.67
C HIS A 215 3.11 -6.06 24.08
N SER A 216 4.36 -5.94 24.49
CA SER A 216 4.75 -5.43 25.82
C SER A 216 6.01 -4.56 25.72
N PRO A 217 5.86 -3.25 25.73
CA PRO A 217 4.62 -2.49 25.53
C PRO A 217 4.07 -2.69 24.11
N LEU A 218 2.77 -2.51 23.94
CA LEU A 218 2.15 -2.58 22.59
C LEU A 218 2.82 -1.53 21.69
N THR A 219 3.49 -2.01 20.66
CA THR A 219 4.22 -1.17 19.71
C THR A 219 3.71 -1.42 18.30
N ILE A 220 3.29 -0.37 17.64
CA ILE A 220 2.69 -0.39 16.30
C ILE A 220 3.57 0.43 15.37
N ILE A 221 3.81 -0.10 14.16
CA ILE A 221 4.42 0.64 13.06
C ILE A 221 3.39 0.86 11.97
N ASP A 222 3.34 2.10 11.45
CA ASP A 222 2.48 2.44 10.32
C ASP A 222 3.18 3.41 9.36
N GLY A 223 3.02 3.18 8.05
CA GLY A 223 3.60 3.99 6.97
C GLY A 223 2.62 4.97 6.34
N GLY A 224 1.47 5.21 6.96
CA GLY A 224 0.47 6.16 6.46
C GLY A 224 1.03 7.57 6.31
N HIS A 225 1.03 8.10 5.10
CA HIS A 225 1.66 9.39 4.76
C HIS A 225 0.77 10.30 3.90
N ASN A 226 -0.40 9.84 3.53
CA ASN A 226 -1.47 10.62 2.91
C ASN A 226 -2.69 10.68 3.83
N ALA A 227 -3.68 11.50 3.50
CA ALA A 227 -4.84 11.71 4.35
C ALA A 227 -5.59 10.40 4.67
N GLU A 228 -5.79 9.54 3.67
CA GLU A 228 -6.50 8.26 3.84
C GLU A 228 -5.74 7.32 4.79
N GLY A 229 -4.42 7.18 4.63
CA GLY A 229 -3.59 6.34 5.51
C GLY A 229 -3.54 6.85 6.93
N VAL A 230 -3.39 8.17 7.11
CA VAL A 230 -3.40 8.80 8.44
C VAL A 230 -4.76 8.60 9.14
N ASP A 231 -5.86 8.77 8.41
CA ASP A 231 -7.19 8.53 8.96
C ASP A 231 -7.41 7.06 9.34
N ALA A 232 -6.93 6.12 8.53
CA ALA A 232 -7.02 4.69 8.83
C ALA A 232 -6.28 4.34 10.12
N LEU A 233 -5.05 4.84 10.30
CA LEU A 233 -4.28 4.68 11.53
C LEU A 233 -5.00 5.31 12.72
N CYS A 234 -5.40 6.58 12.63
CA CYS A 234 -6.06 7.30 13.73
C CYS A 234 -7.37 6.61 14.15
N ASN A 235 -8.17 6.15 13.18
CA ASN A 235 -9.39 5.42 13.47
C ASN A 235 -9.12 4.08 14.18
N SER A 236 -8.04 3.37 13.80
CA SER A 236 -7.60 2.16 14.50
C SER A 236 -7.16 2.46 15.94
N LEU A 237 -6.38 3.52 16.14
CA LEU A 237 -5.96 3.96 17.48
C LEU A 237 -7.16 4.34 18.36
N ILE A 238 -8.12 5.12 17.83
CA ILE A 238 -9.35 5.50 18.54
C ILE A 238 -10.15 4.25 18.93
N LYS A 239 -10.25 3.27 18.05
CA LYS A 239 -11.06 2.08 18.27
C LYS A 239 -10.43 1.10 19.25
N PHE A 240 -9.12 0.84 19.13
CA PHE A 240 -8.46 -0.26 19.84
C PHE A 240 -7.56 0.17 20.99
N CYS A 241 -7.18 1.45 21.04
CA CYS A 241 -6.32 1.98 22.10
C CYS A 241 -7.10 2.88 23.08
N VAL A 242 -8.37 2.58 23.30
CA VAL A 242 -9.21 3.31 24.27
C VAL A 242 -8.56 3.23 25.66
N ASN A 243 -8.47 4.37 26.33
CA ASN A 243 -7.83 4.52 27.65
C ASN A 243 -6.33 4.19 27.73
N LYS A 244 -5.68 3.97 26.57
CA LYS A 244 -4.23 3.81 26.50
C LYS A 244 -3.52 5.17 26.33
N LYS A 245 -2.35 5.30 26.94
CA LYS A 245 -1.48 6.46 26.76
C LYS A 245 -0.61 6.25 25.53
N ILE A 246 -0.92 6.95 24.45
CA ILE A 246 -0.20 6.82 23.20
C ILE A 246 1.05 7.70 23.21
N ILE A 247 2.20 7.10 22.95
CA ILE A 247 3.46 7.79 22.72
C ILE A 247 3.84 7.57 21.27
N ALA A 248 3.92 8.65 20.48
CA ALA A 248 4.26 8.57 19.07
C ALA A 248 5.72 8.94 18.81
N VAL A 249 6.37 8.19 17.90
CA VAL A 249 7.57 8.62 17.19
C VAL A 249 7.11 8.93 15.76
N PHE A 250 7.22 10.20 15.35
CA PHE A 250 6.54 10.69 14.17
C PHE A 250 7.47 11.49 13.26
N GLY A 251 7.56 11.09 12.02
CA GLY A 251 8.29 11.79 10.96
C GLY A 251 7.47 11.83 9.66
N MET A 252 7.65 12.89 8.86
CA MET A 252 6.96 13.06 7.57
C MET A 252 7.90 13.67 6.53
N MET A 253 7.57 13.49 5.26
CA MET A 253 8.23 14.19 4.15
C MET A 253 7.63 15.58 3.95
N LYS A 254 8.44 16.53 3.43
CA LYS A 254 8.03 17.94 3.18
C LYS A 254 6.92 18.08 2.15
N ASP A 255 6.88 17.17 1.19
CA ASP A 255 5.95 17.15 0.07
C ASP A 255 4.60 16.49 0.40
N LYS A 256 4.41 16.04 1.63
CA LYS A 256 3.15 15.46 2.12
C LYS A 256 2.40 16.47 3.00
N ASP A 257 1.10 16.26 3.15
CA ASP A 257 0.27 17.10 4.04
C ASP A 257 0.52 16.74 5.52
N TYR A 258 1.67 17.17 6.02
CA TYR A 258 2.04 16.95 7.41
C TYR A 258 1.14 17.71 8.40
N SER A 259 0.57 18.85 8.00
CA SER A 259 -0.35 19.60 8.86
C SER A 259 -1.62 18.83 9.13
N TYR A 260 -2.19 18.21 8.08
CA TYR A 260 -3.32 17.29 8.24
C TYR A 260 -2.97 16.12 9.16
N ALA A 261 -1.83 15.46 8.91
CA ALA A 261 -1.39 14.33 9.71
C ALA A 261 -1.20 14.68 11.19
N VAL A 262 -0.56 15.81 11.48
CA VAL A 262 -0.40 16.33 12.84
C VAL A 262 -1.76 16.61 13.49
N LYS A 263 -2.66 17.30 12.81
CA LYS A 263 -3.99 17.63 13.32
C LYS A 263 -4.81 16.39 13.68
N ARG A 264 -4.63 15.30 12.94
CA ARG A 264 -5.33 14.04 13.18
C ARG A 264 -4.69 13.19 14.29
N LEU A 265 -3.37 13.05 14.29
CA LEU A 265 -2.64 12.16 15.19
C LEU A 265 -2.34 12.80 16.55
N ALA A 266 -1.88 14.06 16.58
CA ALA A 266 -1.35 14.67 17.79
C ALA A 266 -2.35 14.78 18.95
N PRO A 267 -3.67 15.03 18.72
CA PRO A 267 -4.65 15.02 19.81
C PRO A 267 -4.82 13.66 20.50
N LEU A 268 -4.47 12.56 19.82
CA LEU A 268 -4.57 11.20 20.36
C LEU A 268 -3.37 10.84 21.24
N CYS A 269 -2.30 11.63 21.19
CA CYS A 269 -1.03 11.30 21.84
C CYS A 269 -0.86 12.00 23.18
N GLU A 270 -0.42 11.26 24.19
CA GLU A 270 0.09 11.86 25.43
C GLU A 270 1.44 12.53 25.18
N ARG A 271 2.27 11.97 24.30
CA ARG A 271 3.62 12.45 23.98
C ARG A 271 3.99 12.16 22.54
N ILE A 272 4.74 13.07 21.93
CA ILE A 272 5.28 12.89 20.58
C ILE A 272 6.78 13.18 20.59
N TYR A 273 7.56 12.28 19.98
CA TYR A 273 8.92 12.52 19.54
C TYR A 273 8.89 12.72 18.03
N THR A 274 9.21 13.91 17.55
CA THR A 274 9.32 14.17 16.11
C THR A 274 10.71 13.82 15.62
N THR A 275 10.80 13.14 14.47
CA THR A 275 12.06 12.58 13.96
C THR A 275 12.22 12.81 12.47
N GLU A 276 13.40 12.46 11.94
CA GLU A 276 13.78 12.67 10.55
C GLU A 276 14.19 11.32 9.93
N ALA A 277 13.68 11.01 8.72
CA ALA A 277 14.21 9.91 7.95
C ALA A 277 15.52 10.28 7.27
N SER A 278 16.36 9.31 6.95
CA SER A 278 17.59 9.52 6.16
C SER A 278 17.28 9.79 4.69
N ASN A 279 16.54 10.86 4.42
CA ASN A 279 16.08 11.25 3.09
C ASN A 279 16.07 12.78 2.98
N PRO A 280 16.60 13.38 1.89
CA PRO A 280 16.65 14.84 1.72
C PRO A 280 15.28 15.53 1.68
N ARG A 281 14.23 14.78 1.37
CA ARG A 281 12.84 15.27 1.38
C ARG A 281 12.20 15.29 2.76
N THR A 282 12.88 14.80 3.80
CA THR A 282 12.29 14.75 5.15
C THR A 282 12.01 16.15 5.70
N LEU A 283 10.90 16.33 6.39
CA LEU A 283 10.61 17.53 7.17
C LEU A 283 11.49 17.49 8.43
N ASP A 284 12.15 18.59 8.76
CA ASP A 284 12.99 18.65 9.95
C ASP A 284 12.17 18.48 11.24
N ALA A 285 12.77 17.80 12.22
CA ALA A 285 12.10 17.41 13.45
C ALA A 285 11.63 18.62 14.30
N LYS A 286 12.31 19.78 14.20
CA LYS A 286 11.93 20.99 14.95
C LYS A 286 10.70 21.63 14.34
N SER A 287 10.61 21.72 13.01
CA SER A 287 9.44 22.25 12.30
C SER A 287 8.23 21.38 12.56
N LEU A 288 8.37 20.05 12.46
CA LEU A 288 7.28 19.12 12.77
C LEU A 288 6.87 19.22 14.25
N ALA A 289 7.83 19.39 15.17
CA ALA A 289 7.53 19.60 16.59
C ALA A 289 6.77 20.91 16.86
N LYS A 290 7.10 21.97 16.13
CA LYS A 290 6.40 23.27 16.24
C LYS A 290 4.93 23.13 15.89
N GLU A 291 4.63 22.42 14.80
CA GLU A 291 3.27 22.14 14.37
C GLU A 291 2.54 21.23 15.39
N ALA A 292 3.16 20.14 15.81
CA ALA A 292 2.54 19.20 16.74
C ALA A 292 2.25 19.79 18.13
N LYS A 293 3.01 20.79 18.59
CA LYS A 293 2.76 21.49 19.87
C LYS A 293 1.43 22.21 19.93
N GLN A 294 0.79 22.52 18.80
CA GLN A 294 -0.54 23.11 18.78
C GLN A 294 -1.61 22.15 19.31
N TYR A 295 -1.36 20.85 19.23
CA TYR A 295 -2.35 19.79 19.52
C TYR A 295 -1.90 18.83 20.63
N CYS A 296 -0.61 18.73 20.94
CA CYS A 296 -0.06 17.88 22.00
C CYS A 296 0.89 18.67 22.91
N LYS A 297 0.66 18.60 24.23
CA LYS A 297 1.46 19.36 25.22
C LYS A 297 2.90 18.84 25.38
N LYS A 298 3.12 17.54 25.14
CA LYS A 298 4.42 16.89 25.41
C LYS A 298 5.10 16.50 24.09
N VAL A 299 5.60 17.48 23.34
CA VAL A 299 6.32 17.26 22.08
C VAL A 299 7.79 17.59 22.23
N ARG A 300 8.67 16.69 21.75
CA ARG A 300 10.12 16.86 21.74
C ARG A 300 10.72 16.48 20.40
N PRO A 301 11.52 17.34 19.77
CA PRO A 301 12.27 16.95 18.57
C PRO A 301 13.43 16.01 18.96
N GLU A 302 13.58 14.94 18.23
CA GLU A 302 14.72 14.03 18.25
C GLU A 302 14.98 13.58 16.80
N PRO A 303 15.92 14.22 16.10
CA PRO A 303 16.15 13.96 14.69
C PRO A 303 16.48 12.49 14.36
N ASN A 304 17.17 11.80 15.26
CA ASN A 304 17.55 10.41 15.05
C ASN A 304 16.37 9.48 15.40
N PRO A 305 15.82 8.71 14.41
CA PRO A 305 14.66 7.83 14.63
C PRO A 305 14.89 6.75 15.68
N GLU A 306 16.07 6.16 15.72
CA GLU A 306 16.42 5.12 16.66
C GLU A 306 16.43 5.66 18.09
N LYS A 307 17.08 6.83 18.30
CA LYS A 307 17.08 7.50 19.61
C LYS A 307 15.67 7.93 20.03
N ALA A 308 14.87 8.41 19.08
CA ALA A 308 13.47 8.77 19.32
C ALA A 308 12.66 7.54 19.79
N TYR A 309 12.83 6.40 19.11
CA TYR A 309 12.20 5.14 19.46
C TYR A 309 12.58 4.68 20.87
N TYR A 310 13.87 4.62 21.21
CA TYR A 310 14.30 4.20 22.54
C TYR A 310 13.84 5.17 23.65
N LYS A 311 13.77 6.48 23.37
CA LYS A 311 13.19 7.46 24.30
C LYS A 311 11.69 7.24 24.51
N ALA A 312 10.96 6.90 23.45
CA ALA A 312 9.55 6.56 23.53
C ALA A 312 9.33 5.27 24.33
N LEU A 313 10.08 4.22 24.00
CA LEU A 313 10.02 2.92 24.67
C LEU A 313 10.29 3.04 26.18
N LYS A 314 11.32 3.81 26.59
CA LYS A 314 11.61 4.06 28.00
C LYS A 314 10.47 4.77 28.75
N LYS A 315 9.58 5.48 28.04
CA LYS A 315 8.41 6.17 28.63
C LYS A 315 7.12 5.36 28.53
N ALA A 316 7.08 4.37 27.65
CA ALA A 316 5.99 3.43 27.61
C ALA A 316 6.03 2.56 28.88
N LYS A 317 4.88 2.35 29.49
CA LYS A 317 4.70 1.42 30.61
C LYS A 317 3.88 0.24 30.09
N ASP A 318 4.11 -0.92 30.67
CA ASP A 318 3.25 -2.08 30.49
C ASP A 318 1.92 -1.77 31.20
N ASP A 319 0.90 -1.39 30.42
CA ASP A 319 -0.47 -1.12 30.90
C ASP A 319 -1.42 -2.20 30.37
#